data_deb6d154de14111bb3c7fa5983ba7020
#
_entry.id   deb6d154de14111bb3c7fa5983ba7020
#
_cell.length_a   1.000
_cell.length_b   1.000
_cell.length_c   1.000
_cell.angle_alpha   90.00
_cell.angle_beta   90.00
_cell.angle_gamma   90.00
#
_symmetry.space_group_name_H-M   'P 1'
#
loop_
_entity.id
_entity.type
_entity.pdbx_description
1 polymer ?
#
loop_
_entity_poly.entity_id
_entity_poly.type
_entity_poly.pdbx_seq_one_letter_code
_entity_poly.pdbx_strand_id
1 'polypeptide(L)'
;NVGGASADIVLTPSHLTKFMSEIIDINSDDYVLDITVGTAGFLISAMTIMDECVDKDESLSLNEKIKIKKHIRMNQLWGVDYDNNMYAVAVTNMLLHGDGKSHIFHGNSDIQKDLTTGKDFKEIFVLEEKDTFNRGQTIIKKVEFTKLLFNPPYDKQALFVKNGLQNLKKGGLASIIIPKSTFNKGGEDVEKIFSKNRLLTVIDLPLGQFKTKSGNKGTDVAIFIFQAKIPHDFDNNYVNFIKVKKDEVKTKGNPKGIASIKTNEIFNSIVKFIKSDYRDLSLISNDEYFDKFIQKKLTKGKYMYIDYINRKNIKPEKKDFFDVFRSYFGYLNSLEVKNDGI
;
A
#
# COMPACT_ATOMS: atom_id res chain seq x y z
N ASN A 1 15.41 -12.53 30.04
CA ASN A 1 16.05 -11.68 29.02
C ASN A 1 15.64 -12.19 27.62
N VAL A 2 14.58 -11.62 27.06
CA VAL A 2 14.24 -11.76 25.67
C VAL A 2 14.30 -10.35 25.08
N GLY A 3 15.51 -9.94 24.73
CA GLY A 3 15.76 -8.73 23.96
C GLY A 3 15.51 -9.01 22.48
N GLY A 4 14.25 -9.12 22.08
CA GLY A 4 13.85 -9.00 20.69
C GLY A 4 13.78 -7.51 20.36
N ALA A 5 14.69 -7.01 19.51
CA ALA A 5 14.54 -5.70 18.92
C ALA A 5 13.18 -5.65 18.21
N SER A 6 12.24 -4.88 18.74
CA SER A 6 10.99 -4.59 18.03
C SER A 6 11.39 -3.89 16.74
N ALA A 7 11.15 -4.54 15.60
CA ALA A 7 11.24 -3.88 14.31
C ALA A 7 10.45 -2.57 14.42
N ASP A 8 11.04 -1.45 14.02
CA ASP A 8 10.38 -0.15 14.12
C ASP A 8 9.04 -0.22 13.37
N ILE A 9 7.93 -0.21 14.12
CA ILE A 9 6.59 -0.19 13.55
C ILE A 9 6.41 1.14 12.83
N VAL A 10 6.29 1.08 11.52
CA VAL A 10 6.11 2.25 10.65
C VAL A 10 4.64 2.37 10.29
N LEU A 11 3.95 3.29 10.97
CA LEU A 11 2.55 3.58 10.66
C LEU A 11 2.43 4.33 9.33
N THR A 12 1.52 3.87 8.48
CA THR A 12 1.23 4.55 7.20
C THR A 12 0.34 5.77 7.45
N PRO A 13 0.76 6.97 7.02
CA PRO A 13 -0.05 8.19 7.18
C PRO A 13 -1.42 8.07 6.49
N SER A 14 -2.46 8.66 7.09
CA SER A 14 -3.85 8.54 6.61
C SER A 14 -4.07 9.07 5.19
N HIS A 15 -3.33 10.10 4.77
CA HIS A 15 -3.41 10.60 3.39
C HIS A 15 -2.89 9.58 2.37
N LEU A 16 -1.88 8.76 2.73
CA LEU A 16 -1.40 7.68 1.87
C LEU A 16 -2.36 6.50 1.85
N THR A 17 -2.94 6.11 3.00
CA THR A 17 -3.91 5.00 3.03
C THR A 17 -5.15 5.34 2.19
N LYS A 18 -5.65 6.59 2.28
CA LYS A 18 -6.75 7.06 1.44
C LYS A 18 -6.36 7.06 -0.04
N PHE A 19 -5.26 7.71 -0.40
CA PHE A 19 -4.76 7.78 -1.78
C PHE A 19 -4.58 6.38 -2.39
N MET A 20 -3.93 5.47 -1.68
CA MET A 20 -3.69 4.09 -2.14
C MET A 20 -4.98 3.30 -2.34
N SER A 21 -6.01 3.58 -1.57
CA SER A 21 -7.34 2.97 -1.74
C SER A 21 -8.08 3.53 -2.96
N GLU A 22 -7.98 4.84 -3.20
CA GLU A 22 -8.64 5.52 -4.34
C GLU A 22 -8.04 5.13 -5.70
N ILE A 23 -6.72 4.93 -5.79
CA ILE A 23 -6.03 4.61 -7.06
C ILE A 23 -6.31 3.20 -7.60
N ILE A 24 -6.81 2.28 -6.77
CA ILE A 24 -7.23 0.95 -7.21
C ILE A 24 -8.74 0.82 -7.32
N ASP A 25 -9.45 1.96 -7.27
CA ASP A 25 -10.89 2.08 -7.49
C ASP A 25 -11.73 1.12 -6.63
N ILE A 26 -11.58 1.26 -5.31
CA ILE A 26 -12.38 0.51 -4.34
C ILE A 26 -13.84 0.96 -4.42
N ASN A 27 -14.76 0.01 -4.40
CA ASN A 27 -16.20 0.22 -4.40
C ASN A 27 -16.91 -0.70 -3.39
N SER A 28 -18.23 -0.55 -3.26
CA SER A 28 -19.05 -1.26 -2.28
C SER A 28 -19.06 -2.79 -2.40
N ASP A 29 -18.71 -3.33 -3.57
CA ASP A 29 -18.73 -4.78 -3.83
C ASP A 29 -17.38 -5.45 -3.55
N ASP A 30 -16.34 -4.69 -3.23
CA ASP A 30 -14.99 -5.20 -3.06
C ASP A 30 -14.79 -5.91 -1.72
N TYR A 31 -14.00 -6.98 -1.74
CA TYR A 31 -13.44 -7.63 -0.56
C TYR A 31 -11.97 -7.22 -0.42
N VAL A 32 -11.67 -6.53 0.67
CA VAL A 32 -10.37 -5.88 0.91
C VAL A 32 -9.56 -6.65 1.92
N LEU A 33 -8.29 -6.92 1.60
CA LEU A 33 -7.33 -7.59 2.46
C LEU A 33 -6.14 -6.67 2.76
N ASP A 34 -5.69 -6.67 4.02
CA ASP A 34 -4.40 -6.12 4.45
C ASP A 34 -3.66 -7.18 5.27
N ILE A 35 -2.54 -7.68 4.76
CA ILE A 35 -1.78 -8.76 5.40
C ILE A 35 -0.73 -8.28 6.42
N THR A 36 -0.65 -6.95 6.66
CA THR A 36 0.21 -6.31 7.66
C THR A 36 -0.52 -5.12 8.26
N VAL A 37 -1.70 -5.41 8.84
CA VAL A 37 -2.78 -4.45 9.07
C VAL A 37 -2.39 -3.29 10.02
N GLY A 38 -1.40 -3.47 10.88
CA GLY A 38 -0.93 -2.43 11.80
C GLY A 38 -2.08 -1.87 12.66
N THR A 39 -2.40 -0.59 12.44
CA THR A 39 -3.53 0.09 13.11
C THR A 39 -4.84 0.03 12.33
N ALA A 40 -4.95 -0.79 11.31
CA ALA A 40 -6.08 -0.89 10.38
C ALA A 40 -6.33 0.34 9.50
N GLY A 41 -5.34 1.22 9.32
CA GLY A 41 -5.50 2.47 8.56
C GLY A 41 -5.97 2.27 7.12
N PHE A 42 -5.49 1.24 6.42
CA PHE A 42 -5.95 0.90 5.07
C PHE A 42 -7.39 0.39 5.05
N LEU A 43 -7.77 -0.48 5.99
CA LEU A 43 -9.13 -1.01 6.06
C LEU A 43 -10.15 0.09 6.41
N ILE A 44 -9.79 1.01 7.31
CA ILE A 44 -10.63 2.18 7.65
C ILE A 44 -10.78 3.09 6.44
N SER A 45 -9.71 3.34 5.67
CA SER A 45 -9.78 4.14 4.45
C SER A 45 -10.65 3.46 3.39
N ALA A 46 -10.49 2.16 3.19
CA ALA A 46 -11.31 1.37 2.28
C ALA A 46 -12.80 1.42 2.69
N MET A 47 -13.12 1.19 3.95
CA MET A 47 -14.48 1.26 4.49
C MET A 47 -15.12 2.62 4.24
N THR A 48 -14.37 3.71 4.45
CA THR A 48 -14.86 5.08 4.22
C THR A 48 -15.22 5.28 2.75
N ILE A 49 -14.37 4.82 1.81
CA ILE A 49 -14.63 4.93 0.37
C ILE A 49 -15.84 4.08 -0.03
N MET A 50 -15.95 2.85 0.48
CA MET A 50 -17.09 1.96 0.23
C MET A 50 -18.39 2.58 0.73
N ASP A 51 -18.39 3.17 1.93
CA ASP A 51 -19.54 3.90 2.47
C ASP A 51 -19.94 5.10 1.61
N GLU A 52 -18.94 5.87 1.14
CA GLU A 52 -19.18 6.99 0.22
C GLU A 52 -19.79 6.54 -1.13
N CYS A 53 -19.37 5.37 -1.65
CA CYS A 53 -19.97 4.80 -2.85
C CYS A 53 -21.44 4.45 -2.63
N VAL A 54 -21.77 3.82 -1.50
CA VAL A 54 -23.16 3.51 -1.12
C VAL A 54 -23.99 4.78 -0.93
N ASP A 55 -23.44 5.83 -0.30
CA ASP A 55 -24.15 7.09 -0.08
C ASP A 55 -24.47 7.82 -1.38
N LYS A 56 -23.58 7.78 -2.35
CA LYS A 56 -23.73 8.42 -3.66
C LYS A 56 -24.67 7.67 -4.60
N ASP A 57 -25.00 6.42 -4.32
CA ASP A 57 -25.94 5.66 -5.14
C ASP A 57 -27.38 6.10 -4.87
N GLU A 58 -27.91 6.90 -5.78
CA GLU A 58 -29.27 7.45 -5.72
C GLU A 58 -30.37 6.38 -5.99
N SER A 59 -30.00 5.22 -6.54
CA SER A 59 -30.93 4.12 -6.79
C SER A 59 -31.31 3.36 -5.52
N LEU A 60 -30.52 3.49 -4.45
CA LEU A 60 -30.70 2.78 -3.19
C LEU A 60 -31.56 3.56 -2.20
N SER A 61 -32.54 2.90 -1.61
CA SER A 61 -33.27 3.41 -0.46
C SER A 61 -32.38 3.49 0.79
N LEU A 62 -32.77 4.30 1.78
CA LEU A 62 -32.03 4.43 3.04
C LEU A 62 -31.84 3.06 3.74
N ASN A 63 -32.86 2.20 3.72
CA ASN A 63 -32.78 0.87 4.34
C ASN A 63 -31.79 -0.04 3.60
N GLU A 64 -31.70 0.03 2.29
CA GLU A 64 -30.72 -0.71 1.50
C GLU A 64 -29.31 -0.21 1.78
N LYS A 65 -29.09 1.10 1.81
CA LYS A 65 -27.80 1.70 2.19
C LYS A 65 -27.33 1.20 3.56
N ILE A 66 -28.19 1.19 4.56
CA ILE A 66 -27.87 0.68 5.91
C ILE A 66 -27.48 -0.81 5.85
N LYS A 67 -28.21 -1.63 5.10
CA LYS A 67 -27.91 -3.08 4.96
C LYS A 67 -26.56 -3.30 4.27
N ILE A 68 -26.28 -2.60 3.18
CA ILE A 68 -25.03 -2.72 2.44
C ILE A 68 -23.85 -2.27 3.31
N LYS A 69 -23.94 -1.12 3.98
CA LYS A 69 -22.88 -0.65 4.88
C LYS A 69 -22.63 -1.64 6.04
N LYS A 70 -23.69 -2.25 6.57
CA LYS A 70 -23.55 -3.31 7.57
C LYS A 70 -22.83 -4.53 6.98
N HIS A 71 -23.16 -4.93 5.75
CA HIS A 71 -22.52 -6.05 5.07
C HIS A 71 -21.03 -5.81 4.84
N ILE A 72 -20.67 -4.59 4.39
CA ILE A 72 -19.27 -4.15 4.23
C ILE A 72 -18.48 -4.41 5.52
N ARG A 73 -18.95 -3.88 6.64
CA ARG A 73 -18.30 -4.00 7.93
C ARG A 73 -18.21 -5.46 8.42
N MET A 74 -19.26 -6.22 8.21
CA MET A 74 -19.32 -7.58 8.74
C MET A 74 -18.57 -8.62 7.91
N ASN A 75 -18.30 -8.36 6.62
CA ASN A 75 -17.88 -9.42 5.71
C ASN A 75 -16.74 -9.05 4.73
N GLN A 76 -16.50 -7.75 4.47
CA GLN A 76 -15.68 -7.37 3.33
C GLN A 76 -14.29 -6.83 3.68
N LEU A 77 -14.01 -6.57 4.97
CA LEU A 77 -12.76 -5.99 5.44
C LEU A 77 -11.97 -7.01 6.27
N TRP A 78 -10.76 -7.37 5.80
CA TRP A 78 -9.97 -8.45 6.37
C TRP A 78 -8.54 -8.00 6.63
N GLY A 79 -8.01 -8.33 7.82
CA GLY A 79 -6.66 -7.94 8.20
C GLY A 79 -5.91 -9.02 8.94
N VAL A 80 -4.57 -8.97 8.83
CA VAL A 80 -3.67 -9.86 9.57
C VAL A 80 -2.54 -9.02 10.14
N ASP A 81 -2.16 -9.26 11.40
CA ASP A 81 -0.93 -8.74 11.97
C ASP A 81 -0.19 -9.80 12.78
N TYR A 82 1.13 -9.75 12.75
CA TYR A 82 1.99 -10.63 13.52
C TYR A 82 2.18 -10.14 14.95
N ASP A 83 2.23 -8.81 15.15
CA ASP A 83 2.44 -8.21 16.46
C ASP A 83 1.12 -8.21 17.26
N ASN A 84 1.13 -8.81 18.44
CA ASN A 84 -0.05 -8.95 19.28
C ASN A 84 -0.65 -7.60 19.71
N ASN A 85 0.20 -6.57 19.91
CA ASN A 85 -0.26 -5.24 20.29
C ASN A 85 -0.92 -4.55 19.09
N MET A 86 -0.32 -4.66 17.89
CA MET A 86 -0.89 -4.10 16.66
C MET A 86 -2.21 -4.80 16.31
N TYR A 87 -2.28 -6.11 16.45
CA TYR A 87 -3.53 -6.86 16.33
C TYR A 87 -4.63 -6.30 17.26
N ALA A 88 -4.32 -6.11 18.54
CA ALA A 88 -5.28 -5.57 19.51
C ALA A 88 -5.70 -4.12 19.15
N VAL A 89 -4.75 -3.29 18.71
CA VAL A 89 -5.03 -1.92 18.25
C VAL A 89 -5.90 -1.94 16.99
N ALA A 90 -5.60 -2.80 16.01
CA ALA A 90 -6.41 -2.93 14.79
C ALA A 90 -7.85 -3.31 15.10
N VAL A 91 -8.06 -4.35 15.93
CA VAL A 91 -9.41 -4.76 16.37
C VAL A 91 -10.14 -3.61 17.04
N THR A 92 -9.48 -2.90 17.97
CA THR A 92 -10.08 -1.77 18.69
C THR A 92 -10.47 -0.65 17.72
N ASN A 93 -9.58 -0.28 16.80
CA ASN A 93 -9.86 0.76 15.80
C ASN A 93 -11.02 0.39 14.88
N MET A 94 -11.07 -0.84 14.40
CA MET A 94 -12.18 -1.31 13.57
C MET A 94 -13.51 -1.27 14.33
N LEU A 95 -13.54 -1.70 15.58
CA LEU A 95 -14.73 -1.61 16.45
C LEU A 95 -15.18 -0.16 16.65
N LEU A 96 -14.26 0.77 16.91
CA LEU A 96 -14.57 2.21 17.07
C LEU A 96 -15.15 2.83 15.80
N HIS A 97 -14.84 2.29 14.62
CA HIS A 97 -15.41 2.71 13.33
C HIS A 97 -16.67 1.93 12.95
N GLY A 98 -17.24 1.17 13.87
CA GLY A 98 -18.53 0.51 13.71
C GLY A 98 -18.48 -0.86 13.03
N ASP A 99 -17.28 -1.45 12.92
CA ASP A 99 -17.12 -2.85 12.52
C ASP A 99 -17.52 -3.75 13.69
N GLY A 100 -18.68 -4.38 13.59
CA GLY A 100 -19.25 -5.20 14.68
C GLY A 100 -18.72 -6.62 14.74
N LYS A 101 -17.99 -7.10 13.71
CA LYS A 101 -17.40 -8.45 13.64
C LYS A 101 -16.11 -8.38 12.82
N SER A 102 -15.08 -7.87 13.45
CA SER A 102 -13.79 -7.70 12.81
C SER A 102 -13.20 -9.03 12.33
N HIS A 103 -12.87 -9.12 11.03
CA HIS A 103 -12.07 -10.20 10.46
C HIS A 103 -10.57 -9.85 10.53
N ILE A 104 -10.12 -9.46 11.72
CA ILE A 104 -8.71 -9.24 12.01
C ILE A 104 -8.17 -10.49 12.71
N PHE A 105 -7.04 -10.97 12.21
CA PHE A 105 -6.40 -12.21 12.70
C PHE A 105 -5.00 -11.91 13.25
N HIS A 106 -4.67 -12.57 14.36
CA HIS A 106 -3.29 -12.61 14.83
C HIS A 106 -2.55 -13.70 14.04
N GLY A 107 -1.80 -13.31 13.02
CA GLY A 107 -1.24 -14.23 12.05
C GLY A 107 0.14 -13.85 11.53
N ASN A 108 0.84 -14.82 10.99
CA ASN A 108 2.15 -14.64 10.36
C ASN A 108 2.03 -14.71 8.84
N SER A 109 2.10 -13.55 8.21
CA SER A 109 2.00 -13.40 6.75
C SER A 109 3.23 -13.90 5.97
N ASP A 110 4.35 -14.10 6.65
CA ASP A 110 5.56 -14.74 6.11
C ASP A 110 5.27 -16.20 5.71
N ILE A 111 4.65 -16.95 6.64
CA ILE A 111 4.33 -18.38 6.50
C ILE A 111 2.86 -18.64 6.21
N GLN A 112 2.04 -17.58 6.07
CA GLN A 112 0.60 -17.64 5.77
C GLN A 112 -0.21 -18.47 6.79
N LYS A 113 0.07 -18.28 8.08
CA LYS A 113 -0.59 -19.02 9.16
C LYS A 113 -1.19 -18.10 10.22
N ASP A 114 -2.38 -18.45 10.69
CA ASP A 114 -2.98 -17.93 11.90
C ASP A 114 -2.23 -18.45 13.13
N LEU A 115 -1.79 -17.56 13.99
CA LEU A 115 -0.99 -17.91 15.18
C LEU A 115 -1.85 -18.41 16.34
N THR A 116 -3.15 -18.15 16.32
CA THR A 116 -4.09 -18.59 17.35
C THR A 116 -4.52 -20.04 17.14
N THR A 117 -4.81 -20.39 15.88
CA THR A 117 -5.33 -21.72 15.53
C THR A 117 -4.32 -22.64 14.86
N GLY A 118 -3.19 -22.07 14.36
CA GLY A 118 -2.20 -22.78 13.56
C GLY A 118 -2.63 -23.10 12.13
N LYS A 119 -3.86 -22.72 11.73
CA LYS A 119 -4.43 -22.99 10.40
C LYS A 119 -3.78 -22.11 9.32
N ASP A 120 -3.77 -22.61 8.10
CA ASP A 120 -3.37 -21.81 6.94
C ASP A 120 -4.40 -20.69 6.66
N PHE A 121 -3.95 -19.55 6.11
CA PHE A 121 -4.86 -18.46 5.74
C PHE A 121 -5.97 -18.89 4.80
N LYS A 122 -5.71 -19.89 3.94
CA LYS A 122 -6.73 -20.48 3.06
C LYS A 122 -7.88 -21.13 3.79
N GLU A 123 -7.68 -21.54 5.05
CA GLU A 123 -8.68 -22.19 5.89
C GLU A 123 -9.45 -21.20 6.75
N ILE A 124 -8.85 -20.05 7.06
CA ILE A 124 -9.48 -19.01 7.90
C ILE A 124 -10.16 -17.90 7.09
N PHE A 125 -9.75 -17.68 5.85
CA PHE A 125 -10.38 -16.69 4.97
C PHE A 125 -11.68 -17.26 4.38
N VAL A 126 -12.65 -17.48 5.25
CA VAL A 126 -13.95 -18.08 4.92
C VAL A 126 -15.09 -17.31 5.61
N LEU A 127 -16.22 -17.23 4.94
CA LEU A 127 -17.47 -16.74 5.49
C LEU A 127 -18.40 -17.92 5.80
N GLU A 128 -19.04 -17.86 6.96
CA GLU A 128 -20.10 -18.78 7.33
C GLU A 128 -21.46 -18.17 6.97
N GLU A 129 -22.14 -18.77 6.01
CA GLU A 129 -23.48 -18.39 5.59
C GLU A 129 -24.49 -19.48 6.05
N LYS A 130 -25.66 -19.06 6.52
CA LYS A 130 -26.75 -20.01 6.80
C LYS A 130 -27.46 -20.32 5.49
N ASP A 131 -27.51 -21.62 5.15
CA ASP A 131 -28.33 -22.09 4.03
C ASP A 131 -29.81 -21.97 4.36
N THR A 132 -30.50 -21.03 3.74
CA THR A 132 -31.93 -20.85 3.93
C THR A 132 -32.76 -21.95 3.28
N PHE A 133 -32.20 -22.72 2.34
CA PHE A 133 -32.88 -23.83 1.64
C PHE A 133 -32.73 -25.18 2.33
N ASN A 134 -31.60 -25.40 3.05
CA ASN A 134 -31.28 -26.68 3.68
C ASN A 134 -31.35 -26.60 5.23
N ARG A 135 -32.50 -26.24 5.79
CA ARG A 135 -32.79 -26.25 7.25
C ARG A 135 -31.73 -25.56 8.12
N GLY A 136 -31.09 -24.49 7.62
CA GLY A 136 -30.15 -23.69 8.38
C GLY A 136 -28.76 -24.34 8.54
N GLN A 137 -28.37 -25.28 7.68
CA GLN A 137 -26.99 -25.77 7.62
C GLN A 137 -26.03 -24.61 7.36
N THR A 138 -24.89 -24.65 8.01
CA THR A 138 -23.83 -23.62 7.77
C THR A 138 -23.07 -23.99 6.50
N ILE A 139 -23.06 -23.06 5.52
CA ILE A 139 -22.21 -23.17 4.33
C ILE A 139 -20.95 -22.39 4.62
N ILE A 140 -19.80 -23.01 4.41
CA ILE A 140 -18.49 -22.35 4.46
C ILE A 140 -18.11 -21.93 3.05
N LYS A 141 -18.02 -20.61 2.82
CA LYS A 141 -17.66 -20.02 1.54
C LYS A 141 -16.29 -19.36 1.64
N LYS A 142 -15.38 -19.75 0.76
CA LYS A 142 -14.08 -19.11 0.66
C LYS A 142 -14.21 -17.66 0.20
N VAL A 143 -13.52 -16.75 0.88
CA VAL A 143 -13.47 -15.34 0.48
C VAL A 143 -12.59 -15.16 -0.76
N GLU A 144 -13.11 -14.45 -1.75
CA GLU A 144 -12.38 -14.04 -2.94
C GLU A 144 -12.02 -12.56 -2.85
N PHE A 145 -10.84 -12.26 -2.35
CA PHE A 145 -10.37 -10.88 -2.24
C PHE A 145 -10.18 -10.24 -3.60
N THR A 146 -10.74 -9.04 -3.76
CA THR A 146 -10.67 -8.24 -4.98
C THR A 146 -9.59 -7.17 -4.90
N LYS A 147 -9.33 -6.69 -3.69
CA LYS A 147 -8.38 -5.60 -3.41
C LYS A 147 -7.41 -6.00 -2.30
N LEU A 148 -6.16 -5.59 -2.46
CA LEU A 148 -5.10 -5.76 -1.47
C LEU A 148 -4.40 -4.43 -1.24
N LEU A 149 -4.31 -4.02 0.01
CA LEU A 149 -3.64 -2.80 0.44
C LEU A 149 -2.69 -3.16 1.56
N PHE A 150 -1.42 -2.79 1.49
CA PHE A 150 -0.54 -2.96 2.63
C PHE A 150 0.80 -2.22 2.49
N ASN A 151 1.45 -2.02 3.63
CA ASN A 151 2.81 -1.54 3.80
C ASN A 151 3.59 -2.59 4.59
N PRO A 152 4.34 -3.49 3.94
CA PRO A 152 5.05 -4.57 4.63
C PRO A 152 6.23 -4.04 5.46
N PRO A 153 6.67 -4.79 6.47
CA PRO A 153 7.92 -4.50 7.17
C PRO A 153 9.10 -4.49 6.19
N TYR A 154 10.15 -3.69 6.50
CA TYR A 154 11.23 -3.39 5.56
C TYR A 154 12.31 -4.50 5.42
N ASP A 155 12.09 -5.60 6.05
CA ASP A 155 12.82 -6.84 5.79
C ASP A 155 12.16 -7.73 4.75
N LYS A 156 12.28 -8.58 4.13
CA LYS A 156 11.52 -9.54 3.27
C LYS A 156 10.37 -8.98 2.42
N GLN A 157 10.39 -7.72 1.98
CA GLN A 157 9.26 -7.09 1.27
C GLN A 157 8.78 -7.92 0.07
N ALA A 158 9.69 -8.47 -0.75
CA ALA A 158 9.32 -9.29 -1.92
C ALA A 158 8.52 -10.54 -1.51
N LEU A 159 8.87 -11.18 -0.39
CA LEU A 159 8.12 -12.32 0.15
C LEU A 159 6.70 -11.89 0.55
N PHE A 160 6.55 -10.77 1.26
CA PHE A 160 5.23 -10.24 1.62
C PHE A 160 4.39 -9.89 0.39
N VAL A 161 4.99 -9.24 -0.63
CA VAL A 161 4.30 -8.95 -1.89
C VAL A 161 3.81 -10.22 -2.57
N LYS A 162 4.67 -11.24 -2.70
CA LYS A 162 4.30 -12.54 -3.26
C LYS A 162 3.14 -13.18 -2.47
N ASN A 163 3.26 -13.20 -1.15
CA ASN A 163 2.28 -13.82 -0.25
C ASN A 163 0.94 -13.06 -0.23
N GLY A 164 0.96 -11.73 -0.32
CA GLY A 164 -0.26 -10.93 -0.44
C GLY A 164 -1.00 -11.19 -1.75
N LEU A 165 -0.29 -11.09 -2.87
CA LEU A 165 -0.87 -11.25 -4.21
C LEU A 165 -1.51 -12.63 -4.44
N GLN A 166 -1.00 -13.69 -3.82
CA GLN A 166 -1.59 -15.03 -3.97
C GLN A 166 -2.99 -15.17 -3.38
N ASN A 167 -3.37 -14.31 -2.41
CA ASN A 167 -4.68 -14.33 -1.76
C ASN A 167 -5.76 -13.64 -2.60
N LEU A 168 -5.39 -12.78 -3.57
CA LEU A 168 -6.34 -12.13 -4.45
C LEU A 168 -6.99 -13.12 -5.43
N LYS A 169 -8.21 -12.83 -5.87
CA LYS A 169 -8.80 -13.48 -7.05
C LYS A 169 -8.04 -13.10 -8.33
N LYS A 170 -8.22 -13.85 -9.41
CA LYS A 170 -7.66 -13.50 -10.72
C LYS A 170 -8.19 -12.14 -11.17
N GLY A 171 -7.29 -11.24 -11.56
CA GLY A 171 -7.63 -9.88 -11.96
C GLY A 171 -7.80 -8.88 -10.80
N GLY A 172 -7.78 -9.34 -9.54
CA GLY A 172 -7.82 -8.47 -8.38
C GLY A 172 -6.65 -7.48 -8.35
N LEU A 173 -6.85 -6.30 -7.79
CA LEU A 173 -5.86 -5.22 -7.77
C LEU A 173 -5.19 -5.08 -6.41
N ALA A 174 -3.90 -4.85 -6.43
CA ALA A 174 -3.11 -4.54 -5.22
C ALA A 174 -2.46 -3.17 -5.35
N SER A 175 -2.52 -2.38 -4.28
CA SER A 175 -1.73 -1.14 -4.13
C SER A 175 -0.81 -1.33 -2.91
N ILE A 176 0.50 -1.36 -3.18
CA ILE A 176 1.51 -1.77 -2.21
C ILE A 176 2.57 -0.67 -2.12
N ILE A 177 2.87 -0.19 -0.91
CA ILE A 177 3.94 0.79 -0.71
C ILE A 177 5.18 0.12 -0.12
N ILE A 178 6.29 0.18 -0.84
CA ILE A 178 7.55 -0.49 -0.49
C ILE A 178 8.75 0.37 -0.89
N PRO A 179 9.93 0.11 -0.29
CA PRO A 179 11.17 0.75 -0.72
C PRO A 179 11.43 0.54 -2.21
N LYS A 180 11.90 1.60 -2.89
CA LYS A 180 12.21 1.59 -4.33
C LYS A 180 13.19 0.50 -4.74
N SER A 181 14.09 0.10 -3.83
CA SER A 181 15.09 -0.93 -4.08
C SER A 181 14.58 -2.38 -3.98
N THR A 182 13.32 -2.59 -3.56
CA THR A 182 12.80 -3.93 -3.22
C THR A 182 12.98 -4.94 -4.33
N PHE A 183 12.68 -4.58 -5.57
CA PHE A 183 12.77 -5.51 -6.70
C PHE A 183 14.13 -5.52 -7.40
N ASN A 184 14.98 -4.51 -7.16
CA ASN A 184 16.28 -4.40 -7.82
C ASN A 184 17.28 -5.49 -7.40
N LYS A 185 17.07 -6.09 -6.23
CA LYS A 185 17.91 -7.18 -5.75
C LYS A 185 17.65 -8.50 -6.47
N GLY A 186 16.57 -8.59 -7.24
CA GLY A 186 16.16 -9.84 -7.90
C GLY A 186 15.81 -10.93 -6.88
N GLY A 187 15.95 -12.19 -7.32
CA GLY A 187 15.74 -13.38 -6.49
C GLY A 187 14.41 -14.08 -6.79
N GLU A 188 14.27 -15.28 -6.22
CA GLU A 188 13.16 -16.20 -6.53
C GLU A 188 11.78 -15.60 -6.25
N ASP A 189 11.62 -14.84 -5.16
CA ASP A 189 10.34 -14.20 -4.84
C ASP A 189 9.97 -13.14 -5.87
N VAL A 190 10.93 -12.34 -6.35
CA VAL A 190 10.71 -11.33 -7.40
C VAL A 190 10.30 -12.01 -8.71
N GLU A 191 10.99 -13.08 -9.10
CA GLU A 191 10.62 -13.85 -10.30
C GLU A 191 9.22 -14.45 -10.17
N LYS A 192 8.86 -15.01 -9.02
CA LYS A 192 7.52 -15.54 -8.75
C LYS A 192 6.43 -14.45 -8.78
N ILE A 193 6.74 -13.23 -8.33
CA ILE A 193 5.80 -12.11 -8.42
C ILE A 193 5.45 -11.82 -9.87
N PHE A 194 6.45 -11.58 -10.73
CA PHE A 194 6.22 -11.19 -12.13
C PHE A 194 5.75 -12.35 -13.01
N SER A 195 6.15 -13.59 -12.73
CA SER A 195 5.66 -14.77 -13.47
C SER A 195 4.19 -15.06 -13.25
N LYS A 196 3.59 -14.48 -12.18
CA LYS A 196 2.19 -14.74 -11.83
C LYS A 196 1.32 -13.50 -11.83
N ASN A 197 1.89 -12.29 -11.76
CA ASN A 197 1.15 -11.05 -11.57
C ASN A 197 1.69 -9.95 -12.49
N ARG A 198 0.78 -9.14 -13.03
CA ARG A 198 1.10 -8.03 -13.91
C ARG A 198 1.30 -6.75 -13.11
N LEU A 199 2.44 -6.09 -13.26
CA LEU A 199 2.63 -4.72 -12.79
C LEU A 199 1.96 -3.75 -13.77
N LEU A 200 1.10 -2.87 -13.26
CA LEU A 200 0.35 -1.88 -14.04
C LEU A 200 0.98 -0.50 -13.94
N THR A 201 1.33 -0.09 -12.71
CA THR A 201 1.75 1.29 -12.44
C THR A 201 2.76 1.33 -11.31
N VAL A 202 3.72 2.23 -11.42
CA VAL A 202 4.65 2.61 -10.36
C VAL A 202 4.50 4.11 -10.11
N ILE A 203 4.17 4.49 -8.87
CA ILE A 203 4.11 5.88 -8.45
C ILE A 203 5.31 6.14 -7.54
N ASP A 204 6.28 6.86 -8.07
CA ASP A 204 7.50 7.26 -7.38
C ASP A 204 7.19 8.46 -6.49
N LEU A 205 7.27 8.28 -5.17
CA LEU A 205 6.95 9.31 -4.18
C LEU A 205 8.19 10.12 -3.77
N PRO A 206 8.03 11.39 -3.37
CA PRO A 206 9.11 12.18 -2.82
C PRO A 206 9.58 11.62 -1.47
N LEU A 207 10.81 11.93 -1.11
CA LEU A 207 11.41 11.53 0.18
C LEU A 207 10.63 12.09 1.37
N GLY A 208 10.58 11.34 2.45
CA GLY A 208 10.03 11.82 3.72
C GLY A 208 8.58 11.45 3.98
N GLN A 209 8.01 10.49 3.23
CA GLN A 209 6.65 9.99 3.47
C GLN A 209 6.51 9.35 4.85
N PHE A 210 7.56 8.72 5.35
CA PHE A 210 7.59 8.09 6.66
C PHE A 210 8.57 8.79 7.58
N LYS A 211 8.15 9.06 8.82
CA LYS A 211 9.03 9.60 9.87
C LYS A 211 9.85 8.46 10.46
N THR A 212 11.15 8.68 10.61
CA THR A 212 12.01 7.84 11.46
C THR A 212 12.17 8.50 12.83
N LYS A 213 12.22 7.70 13.89
CA LYS A 213 12.43 8.19 15.28
C LYS A 213 13.74 8.97 15.44
N SER A 214 14.73 8.64 14.62
CA SER A 214 16.08 9.22 14.64
C SER A 214 16.22 10.53 13.85
N GLY A 215 15.15 11.06 13.24
CA GLY A 215 15.23 12.28 12.42
C GLY A 215 15.98 12.12 11.10
N ASN A 216 16.48 10.92 10.79
CA ASN A 216 17.12 10.61 9.52
C ASN A 216 16.12 10.65 8.35
N LYS A 217 16.62 10.91 7.13
CA LYS A 217 15.82 10.88 5.90
C LYS A 217 15.06 9.54 5.85
N GLY A 218 13.73 9.60 5.80
CA GLY A 218 12.89 8.40 5.73
C GLY A 218 13.23 7.52 4.53
N THR A 219 12.78 6.29 4.56
CA THR A 219 12.98 5.33 3.47
C THR A 219 12.38 5.87 2.16
N ASP A 220 13.14 5.74 1.07
CA ASP A 220 12.69 6.13 -0.27
C ASP A 220 11.73 5.07 -0.81
N VAL A 221 10.46 5.42 -0.93
CA VAL A 221 9.37 4.49 -1.24
C VAL A 221 8.66 4.82 -2.54
N ALA A 222 8.05 3.80 -3.14
CA ALA A 222 7.12 3.95 -4.24
C ALA A 222 5.88 3.07 -4.00
N ILE A 223 4.79 3.44 -4.66
CA ILE A 223 3.57 2.64 -4.70
C ILE A 223 3.59 1.81 -5.98
N PHE A 224 3.35 0.52 -5.84
CA PHE A 224 3.25 -0.44 -6.93
C PHE A 224 1.81 -0.94 -7.04
N ILE A 225 1.22 -0.83 -8.23
CA ILE A 225 -0.12 -1.34 -8.52
C ILE A 225 0.03 -2.61 -9.35
N PHE A 226 -0.41 -3.74 -8.77
CA PHE A 226 -0.39 -5.04 -9.44
C PHE A 226 -1.80 -5.53 -9.76
N GLN A 227 -1.91 -6.28 -10.84
CA GLN A 227 -3.06 -7.12 -11.16
C GLN A 227 -2.69 -8.58 -10.91
N ALA A 228 -3.42 -9.23 -10.01
CA ALA A 228 -3.10 -10.55 -9.52
C ALA A 228 -3.47 -11.66 -10.52
N LYS A 229 -2.67 -12.73 -10.50
CA LYS A 229 -2.89 -13.98 -11.25
C LYS A 229 -3.02 -13.76 -12.77
N ILE A 230 -2.34 -12.74 -13.28
CA ILE A 230 -2.12 -12.48 -14.70
C ILE A 230 -0.62 -12.26 -14.86
N PRO A 231 0.12 -13.16 -15.51
CA PRO A 231 1.57 -13.01 -15.68
C PRO A 231 1.96 -11.69 -16.34
N HIS A 232 3.08 -11.11 -15.90
CA HIS A 232 3.64 -9.94 -16.58
C HIS A 232 4.38 -10.37 -17.85
N ASP A 233 3.87 -9.96 -18.98
CA ASP A 233 4.54 -10.14 -20.28
C ASP A 233 5.51 -8.99 -20.52
N PHE A 234 6.81 -9.24 -20.38
CA PHE A 234 7.86 -8.23 -20.54
C PHE A 234 7.97 -7.70 -21.97
N ASP A 235 7.52 -8.46 -22.94
CA ASP A 235 7.59 -8.09 -24.36
C ASP A 235 6.39 -7.24 -24.80
N ASN A 236 5.21 -7.44 -24.18
CA ASN A 236 3.97 -6.80 -24.62
C ASN A 236 3.33 -5.88 -23.59
N ASN A 237 3.55 -6.09 -22.28
CA ASN A 237 2.92 -5.24 -21.28
C ASN A 237 3.70 -3.94 -21.06
N TYR A 238 2.98 -2.82 -21.12
CA TYR A 238 3.48 -1.52 -20.68
C TYR A 238 3.16 -1.30 -19.21
N VAL A 239 4.06 -0.60 -18.52
CA VAL A 239 3.89 -0.11 -17.16
C VAL A 239 3.88 1.41 -17.18
N ASN A 240 2.99 1.99 -16.42
CA ASN A 240 2.84 3.42 -16.26
C ASN A 240 3.73 3.90 -15.10
N PHE A 241 4.58 4.89 -15.36
CA PHE A 241 5.45 5.48 -14.35
C PHE A 241 5.04 6.93 -14.12
N ILE A 242 4.62 7.22 -12.89
CA ILE A 242 4.30 8.57 -12.42
C ILE A 242 5.32 8.93 -11.36
N LYS A 243 6.01 10.06 -11.51
CA LYS A 243 6.93 10.55 -10.48
C LYS A 243 6.43 11.86 -9.90
N VAL A 244 6.22 11.87 -8.60
CA VAL A 244 5.93 13.06 -7.81
C VAL A 244 7.27 13.64 -7.34
N LYS A 245 7.63 14.83 -7.81
CA LYS A 245 8.91 15.49 -7.46
C LYS A 245 8.91 16.00 -6.04
N LYS A 246 7.80 16.61 -5.64
CA LYS A 246 7.62 17.15 -4.30
C LYS A 246 6.14 17.08 -3.90
N ASP A 247 5.91 16.91 -2.64
CA ASP A 247 4.63 17.15 -2.00
C ASP A 247 4.81 18.20 -0.90
N GLU A 248 3.73 18.75 -0.43
CA GLU A 248 3.74 19.69 0.68
C GLU A 248 3.36 19.02 2.01
N VAL A 249 3.73 17.75 2.19
CA VAL A 249 3.56 17.08 3.46
C VAL A 249 4.51 17.68 4.48
N LYS A 250 4.02 18.63 5.25
CA LYS A 250 4.77 19.20 6.37
C LYS A 250 4.89 18.15 7.48
N THR A 251 6.00 17.47 7.52
CA THR A 251 6.31 16.50 8.59
C THR A 251 6.79 17.16 9.88
N LYS A 252 7.26 18.43 9.83
CA LYS A 252 7.66 19.22 11.02
C LYS A 252 6.46 19.91 11.64
N GLY A 253 6.15 19.57 12.90
CA GLY A 253 5.12 20.26 13.70
C GLY A 253 3.69 19.73 13.54
N ASN A 254 3.44 18.71 12.73
CA ASN A 254 2.12 18.10 12.61
C ASN A 254 2.16 16.63 13.06
N PRO A 255 1.87 16.32 14.33
CA PRO A 255 1.91 14.96 14.88
C PRO A 255 0.86 14.03 14.26
N LYS A 256 -0.19 14.56 13.60
CA LYS A 256 -1.32 13.78 13.08
C LYS A 256 -1.19 13.38 11.61
N GLY A 257 -0.10 13.73 10.91
CA GLY A 257 0.10 13.30 9.51
C GLY A 257 -0.99 13.79 8.54
N ILE A 258 -1.63 14.92 8.85
CA ILE A 258 -2.65 15.52 7.96
C ILE A 258 -1.93 16.11 6.76
N ALA A 259 -2.28 15.64 5.57
CA ALA A 259 -1.78 16.21 4.32
C ALA A 259 -2.20 17.69 4.21
N SER A 260 -1.34 18.51 3.63
CA SER A 260 -1.74 19.86 3.22
C SER A 260 -2.83 19.78 2.15
N ILE A 261 -3.59 20.86 1.97
CA ILE A 261 -4.57 20.98 0.86
C ILE A 261 -3.87 20.64 -0.47
N LYS A 262 -2.64 21.13 -0.65
CA LYS A 262 -1.86 20.92 -1.86
C LYS A 262 -1.45 19.47 -2.09
N THR A 263 -1.08 18.73 -1.06
CA THR A 263 -0.81 17.29 -1.16
C THR A 263 -2.04 16.52 -1.61
N ASN A 264 -3.21 16.86 -1.07
CA ASN A 264 -4.47 16.25 -1.49
C ASN A 264 -4.80 16.57 -2.95
N GLU A 265 -4.55 17.81 -3.43
CA GLU A 265 -4.73 18.18 -4.84
C GLU A 265 -3.82 17.35 -5.75
N ILE A 266 -2.54 17.17 -5.40
CA ILE A 266 -1.58 16.35 -6.14
C ILE A 266 -2.08 14.91 -6.25
N PHE A 267 -2.49 14.31 -5.13
CA PHE A 267 -2.97 12.93 -5.10
C PHE A 267 -4.29 12.77 -5.86
N ASN A 268 -5.23 13.71 -5.72
CA ASN A 268 -6.47 13.73 -6.48
C ASN A 268 -6.23 13.82 -8.00
N SER A 269 -5.21 14.59 -8.42
CA SER A 269 -4.83 14.66 -9.83
C SER A 269 -4.34 13.30 -10.35
N ILE A 270 -3.55 12.57 -9.57
CA ILE A 270 -3.10 11.22 -9.94
C ILE A 270 -4.28 10.25 -9.99
N VAL A 271 -5.19 10.29 -9.01
CA VAL A 271 -6.40 9.44 -9.00
C VAL A 271 -7.23 9.67 -10.27
N LYS A 272 -7.51 10.93 -10.60
CA LYS A 272 -8.26 11.28 -11.82
C LYS A 272 -7.52 10.82 -13.09
N PHE A 273 -6.20 10.99 -13.13
CA PHE A 273 -5.37 10.56 -14.25
C PHE A 273 -5.43 9.04 -14.46
N ILE A 274 -5.31 8.25 -13.40
CA ILE A 274 -5.46 6.78 -13.47
C ILE A 274 -6.88 6.41 -13.92
N LYS A 275 -7.92 7.06 -13.36
CA LYS A 275 -9.33 6.83 -13.73
C LYS A 275 -9.65 7.25 -15.17
N SER A 276 -8.89 8.17 -15.77
CA SER A 276 -8.98 8.50 -17.20
C SER A 276 -8.29 7.47 -18.12
N ASP A 277 -7.87 6.33 -17.57
CA ASP A 277 -7.04 5.33 -18.26
C ASP A 277 -5.74 5.93 -18.82
N TYR A 278 -5.13 6.81 -18.03
CA TYR A 278 -3.87 7.54 -18.32
C TYR A 278 -3.92 8.43 -19.58
N ARG A 279 -5.11 8.93 -19.94
CA ARG A 279 -5.30 9.73 -21.17
C ARG A 279 -5.21 11.22 -20.93
N ASP A 280 -5.70 11.70 -19.79
CA ASP A 280 -5.75 13.13 -19.49
C ASP A 280 -4.44 13.61 -18.85
N LEU A 281 -3.44 13.84 -19.70
CA LEU A 281 -2.11 14.31 -19.28
C LEU A 281 -2.15 15.72 -18.61
N SER A 282 -3.20 16.50 -18.82
CA SER A 282 -3.33 17.82 -18.20
C SER A 282 -3.35 17.74 -16.67
N LEU A 283 -3.86 16.62 -16.12
CA LEU A 283 -3.96 16.37 -14.69
C LEU A 283 -2.60 16.25 -13.97
N ILE A 284 -1.56 15.86 -14.69
CA ILE A 284 -0.19 15.69 -14.17
C ILE A 284 0.84 16.51 -14.94
N SER A 285 0.42 17.60 -15.58
CA SER A 285 1.28 18.47 -16.41
C SER A 285 2.05 19.53 -15.61
N ASN A 286 1.76 19.72 -14.32
CA ASN A 286 2.44 20.73 -13.50
C ASN A 286 3.88 20.30 -13.18
N ASP A 287 4.87 20.91 -13.86
CA ASP A 287 6.28 20.59 -13.73
C ASP A 287 6.88 20.86 -12.33
N GLU A 288 6.19 21.60 -11.48
CA GLU A 288 6.61 21.80 -10.10
C GLU A 288 6.43 20.51 -9.27
N TYR A 289 5.37 19.74 -9.54
CA TYR A 289 4.97 18.57 -8.75
C TYR A 289 5.24 17.25 -9.44
N PHE A 290 5.24 17.22 -10.76
CA PHE A 290 5.38 15.98 -11.53
C PHE A 290 6.59 16.02 -12.47
N ASP A 291 7.21 14.86 -12.66
CA ASP A 291 8.06 14.62 -13.82
C ASP A 291 7.22 14.14 -15.00
N LYS A 292 7.83 14.13 -16.19
CA LYS A 292 7.17 13.65 -17.40
C LYS A 292 6.64 12.22 -17.18
N PHE A 293 5.37 12.02 -17.49
CA PHE A 293 4.77 10.67 -17.51
C PHE A 293 5.50 9.76 -18.51
N ILE A 294 5.77 8.54 -18.09
CA ILE A 294 6.43 7.53 -18.92
C ILE A 294 5.60 6.26 -18.94
N GLN A 295 5.39 5.71 -20.15
CA GLN A 295 4.83 4.39 -20.34
C GLN A 295 5.87 3.52 -21.06
N LYS A 296 6.33 2.46 -20.40
CA LYS A 296 7.43 1.61 -20.89
C LYS A 296 7.19 0.14 -20.61
N LYS A 297 7.69 -0.72 -21.51
CA LYS A 297 7.88 -2.13 -21.22
C LYS A 297 8.99 -2.32 -20.21
N LEU A 298 8.80 -3.21 -19.24
CA LEU A 298 9.82 -3.47 -18.24
C LEU A 298 11.02 -4.21 -18.81
N THR A 299 12.19 -3.89 -18.31
CA THR A 299 13.38 -4.73 -18.43
C THR A 299 13.63 -5.40 -17.10
N LYS A 300 13.94 -6.69 -17.07
CA LYS A 300 14.27 -7.40 -15.81
C LYS A 300 15.36 -6.65 -15.05
N GLY A 301 15.15 -6.43 -13.76
CA GLY A 301 16.05 -5.65 -12.90
C GLY A 301 15.89 -4.13 -12.99
N LYS A 302 14.97 -3.62 -13.83
CA LYS A 302 14.68 -2.20 -13.99
C LYS A 302 13.19 -1.94 -13.74
N TYR A 303 12.83 -1.54 -12.53
CA TYR A 303 11.44 -1.45 -12.09
C TYR A 303 11.01 -0.06 -11.65
N MET A 304 11.91 0.94 -11.75
CA MET A 304 11.66 2.29 -11.26
C MET A 304 11.69 3.34 -12.38
N TYR A 305 11.03 4.46 -12.14
CA TYR A 305 11.01 5.62 -13.05
C TYR A 305 12.41 6.00 -13.53
N ILE A 306 13.39 6.07 -12.61
CA ILE A 306 14.76 6.48 -12.91
C ILE A 306 15.48 5.57 -13.91
N ASP A 307 15.05 4.30 -14.02
CA ASP A 307 15.65 3.34 -14.92
C ASP A 307 15.37 3.64 -16.41
N TYR A 308 14.31 4.43 -16.67
CA TYR A 308 13.79 4.70 -18.02
C TYR A 308 13.99 6.15 -18.48
N ILE A 309 14.51 7.03 -17.63
CA ILE A 309 14.91 8.38 -18.04
C ILE A 309 16.34 8.40 -18.57
N ASN A 310 16.55 9.11 -19.65
CA ASN A 310 17.88 9.29 -20.23
C ASN A 310 18.73 10.21 -19.32
N ARG A 311 19.61 9.63 -18.50
CA ARG A 311 20.52 10.38 -17.61
C ARG A 311 21.46 11.33 -18.34
N LYS A 312 21.67 11.15 -19.66
CA LYS A 312 22.58 11.99 -20.46
C LYS A 312 22.18 13.47 -20.54
N ASN A 313 20.93 13.80 -20.25
CA ASN A 313 20.42 15.17 -20.32
C ASN A 313 20.16 15.83 -18.96
N ILE A 314 20.37 15.11 -17.86
CA ILE A 314 20.27 15.71 -16.53
C ILE A 314 21.66 16.29 -16.19
N LYS A 315 21.89 17.54 -16.57
CA LYS A 315 23.01 18.30 -15.97
C LYS A 315 22.69 18.44 -14.49
N PRO A 316 23.56 17.97 -13.59
CA PRO A 316 23.35 18.19 -12.15
C PRO A 316 23.26 19.71 -11.92
N GLU A 317 22.20 20.14 -11.27
CA GLU A 317 22.07 21.54 -10.84
C GLU A 317 23.05 21.79 -9.68
N LYS A 318 23.48 23.03 -9.52
CA LYS A 318 24.30 23.42 -8.35
C LYS A 318 23.73 22.91 -7.02
N LYS A 319 22.42 22.84 -6.92
CA LYS A 319 21.70 22.35 -5.75
C LYS A 319 21.97 20.86 -5.48
N ASP A 320 22.01 20.02 -6.50
CA ASP A 320 22.30 18.58 -6.37
C ASP A 320 23.70 18.37 -5.82
N PHE A 321 24.65 19.20 -6.26
CA PHE A 321 26.03 19.18 -5.79
C PHE A 321 26.10 19.62 -4.31
N PHE A 322 25.38 20.68 -3.92
CA PHE A 322 25.34 21.13 -2.53
C PHE A 322 24.63 20.13 -1.60
N ASP A 323 23.61 19.42 -2.05
CA ASP A 323 22.90 18.42 -1.25
C ASP A 323 23.78 17.18 -1.03
N VAL A 324 24.56 16.75 -2.01
CA VAL A 324 25.58 15.69 -1.86
C VAL A 324 26.70 16.16 -0.91
N PHE A 325 27.15 17.38 -1.05
CA PHE A 325 28.21 17.97 -0.23
C PHE A 325 27.77 18.09 1.24
N ARG A 326 26.57 18.60 1.49
CA ARG A 326 25.98 18.64 2.84
C ARG A 326 25.82 17.27 3.47
N SER A 327 25.41 16.28 2.69
CA SER A 327 25.27 14.91 3.18
C SER A 327 26.62 14.30 3.55
N TYR A 328 27.67 14.61 2.78
CA TYR A 328 29.03 14.16 3.02
C TYR A 328 29.63 14.83 4.27
N PHE A 329 29.48 16.15 4.43
CA PHE A 329 29.93 16.86 5.64
C PHE A 329 29.16 16.45 6.90
N GLY A 330 27.86 16.18 6.78
CA GLY A 330 27.07 15.62 7.89
C GLY A 330 27.58 14.25 8.31
N TYR A 331 28.00 13.44 7.35
CA TYR A 331 28.62 12.14 7.62
C TYR A 331 29.99 12.28 8.30
N LEU A 332 30.85 13.16 7.81
CA LEU A 332 32.18 13.43 8.41
C LEU A 332 32.06 13.92 9.86
N ASN A 333 31.19 14.90 10.13
CA ASN A 333 30.94 15.38 11.49
C ASN A 333 30.38 14.28 12.40
N SER A 334 29.64 13.33 11.88
CA SER A 334 29.15 12.17 12.67
C SER A 334 30.25 11.16 13.01
N LEU A 335 31.36 11.17 12.27
CA LEU A 335 32.54 10.34 12.55
C LEU A 335 33.47 11.00 13.57
N GLU A 336 33.62 12.34 13.56
CA GLU A 336 34.43 13.08 14.52
C GLU A 336 33.83 13.02 15.93
N VAL A 337 32.50 13.13 16.07
CA VAL A 337 31.81 13.01 17.37
C VAL A 337 31.95 11.61 18.02
N LYS A 338 32.30 10.57 17.24
CA LYS A 338 32.57 9.23 17.79
C LYS A 338 33.99 9.01 18.29
N ASN A 339 34.93 9.92 17.95
CA ASN A 339 36.33 9.79 18.35
C ASN A 339 36.69 10.61 19.60
N ASP A 340 35.81 11.51 20.07
CA ASP A 340 36.05 12.32 21.26
C ASP A 340 35.44 11.71 22.55
N GLY A 341 35.10 10.44 22.52
CA GLY A 341 34.48 9.68 23.62
C GLY A 341 35.29 8.46 24.04
N ILE A 342 36.64 8.61 24.24
CA ILE A 342 37.47 7.62 24.95
C ILE A 342 38.17 8.33 26.10
#